data_08d9730583a547a220387a992cbd3ed1
#
_entry.id   08d9730583a547a220387a992cbd3ed1
#
_cell.length_a   1.000
_cell.length_b   1.000
_cell.length_c   1.000
_cell.angle_alpha   90.00
_cell.angle_beta   90.00
_cell.angle_gamma   90.00
#
_symmetry.space_group_name_H-M   'P 1'
#
loop_
_entity.id
_entity.type
_entity.pdbx_description
1 polymer ?
#
loop_
_entity_poly.entity_id
_entity_poly.type
_entity_poly.pdbx_seq_one_letter_code
_entity_poly.pdbx_strand_id
1 'polypeptide(L)'
;ATSIYNSLIKDFKVGYYPYLASIRLGKISSLRPNKPKVSELGDIDLSAEMKLLAYSTKSKKLKKEVWSYITKKANSSNYKSYLNALNSINEFNLMIKLSYKFPSNNKYRYPRGYNKIIEKYSKEYNVDSSLVFALIREESLYDPKAKSWVGAKGLMQLMDKTAEALNKKLNIKSS
;
A
#
# COMPACT_ATOMS: atom_id res chain seq x y z
N ALA A 1 16.98 25.08 1.37
CA ALA A 1 16.20 23.97 0.78
C ALA A 1 17.02 22.67 0.71
N THR A 2 18.22 22.69 0.14
CA THR A 2 19.09 21.49 -0.04
C THR A 2 19.41 20.76 1.27
N SER A 3 19.67 21.51 2.35
CA SER A 3 19.93 20.96 3.71
C SER A 3 18.73 20.16 4.22
N ILE A 4 17.52 20.71 4.10
CA ILE A 4 16.27 20.04 4.53
C ILE A 4 16.04 18.75 3.75
N TYR A 5 16.27 18.75 2.43
CA TYR A 5 16.12 17.54 1.60
C TYR A 5 17.13 16.46 1.97
N ASN A 6 18.38 16.82 2.30
CA ASN A 6 19.38 15.87 2.76
C ASN A 6 19.01 15.27 4.14
N SER A 7 18.48 16.07 5.08
CA SER A 7 17.97 15.58 6.37
C SER A 7 16.81 14.60 6.15
N LEU A 8 15.84 14.94 5.29
CA LEU A 8 14.71 14.04 5.00
C LEU A 8 15.17 12.68 4.46
N ILE A 9 16.17 12.64 3.59
CA ILE A 9 16.71 11.38 3.06
C ILE A 9 17.49 10.61 4.14
N LYS A 10 18.21 11.31 5.02
CA LYS A 10 19.01 10.70 6.10
C LYS A 10 18.13 10.11 7.20
N ASP A 11 17.13 10.88 7.63
CA ASP A 11 16.31 10.55 8.81
C ASP A 11 15.18 9.56 8.45
N PHE A 12 14.65 9.65 7.24
CA PHE A 12 13.59 8.78 6.71
C PHE A 12 14.09 8.02 5.49
N LYS A 13 14.76 6.89 5.69
CA LYS A 13 15.37 6.09 4.60
C LYS A 13 14.39 5.61 3.52
N VAL A 14 13.09 5.55 3.82
CA VAL A 14 12.04 5.08 2.90
C VAL A 14 10.75 5.86 3.14
N GLY A 15 10.04 6.25 2.06
CA GLY A 15 8.75 6.93 2.13
C GLY A 15 8.57 7.99 1.03
N TYR A 16 7.39 8.59 0.99
CA TYR A 16 7.03 9.60 0.00
C TYR A 16 7.91 10.86 0.06
N TYR A 17 8.09 11.43 1.26
CA TYR A 17 8.87 12.66 1.42
C TYR A 17 10.36 12.51 1.12
N PRO A 18 11.06 11.44 1.59
CA PRO A 18 12.42 11.16 1.17
C PRO A 18 12.55 10.94 -0.34
N TYR A 19 11.57 10.29 -0.97
CA TYR A 19 11.54 10.11 -2.41
C TYR A 19 11.44 11.44 -3.15
N LEU A 20 10.51 12.34 -2.77
CA LEU A 20 10.42 13.69 -3.33
C LEU A 20 11.71 14.49 -3.12
N ALA A 21 12.31 14.38 -1.93
CA ALA A 21 13.57 15.05 -1.63
C ALA A 21 14.70 14.54 -2.54
N SER A 22 14.76 13.23 -2.82
CA SER A 22 15.76 12.65 -3.74
C SER A 22 15.56 13.09 -5.20
N ILE A 23 14.31 13.22 -5.66
CA ILE A 23 14.01 13.81 -6.98
C ILE A 23 14.55 15.24 -7.07
N ARG A 24 14.24 16.07 -6.06
CA ARG A 24 14.69 17.47 -6.01
C ARG A 24 16.21 17.65 -5.96
N LEU A 25 16.92 16.64 -5.45
CA LEU A 25 18.38 16.59 -5.38
C LEU A 25 19.03 15.85 -6.57
N GLY A 26 18.25 15.34 -7.54
CA GLY A 26 18.77 14.53 -8.63
C GLY A 26 19.32 13.15 -8.23
N LYS A 27 19.01 12.65 -7.02
CA LYS A 27 19.54 11.41 -6.44
C LYS A 27 18.58 10.22 -6.57
N ILE A 28 17.87 10.09 -7.67
CA ILE A 28 16.77 9.10 -7.84
C ILE A 28 17.25 7.66 -7.77
N SER A 29 18.50 7.37 -8.14
CA SER A 29 19.00 5.98 -8.27
C SER A 29 19.16 5.24 -6.95
N SER A 30 19.27 5.93 -5.82
CA SER A 30 19.59 5.34 -4.52
C SER A 30 18.40 4.81 -3.74
N LEU A 31 17.17 5.13 -4.15
CA LEU A 31 15.94 4.81 -3.39
C LEU A 31 15.01 3.81 -4.10
N ARG A 32 15.41 3.23 -5.24
CA ARG A 32 14.61 2.19 -5.88
C ARG A 32 14.61 0.93 -5.02
N PRO A 33 13.48 0.53 -4.43
CA PRO A 33 13.41 -0.77 -3.78
C PRO A 33 13.65 -1.86 -4.83
N ASN A 34 14.48 -2.85 -4.50
CA ASN A 34 14.65 -4.03 -5.33
C ASN A 34 13.26 -4.62 -5.64
N LYS A 35 12.96 -4.83 -6.91
CA LYS A 35 11.71 -5.52 -7.32
C LYS A 35 11.68 -6.88 -6.60
N PRO A 36 10.69 -7.17 -5.76
CA PRO A 36 10.57 -8.50 -5.19
C PRO A 36 10.38 -9.49 -6.34
N LYS A 37 11.19 -10.54 -6.40
CA LYS A 37 10.99 -11.65 -7.34
C LYS A 37 9.67 -12.33 -6.97
N VAL A 38 8.74 -12.40 -7.90
CA VAL A 38 7.42 -13.05 -7.73
C VAL A 38 7.54 -14.56 -7.40
N SER A 39 8.71 -15.16 -7.64
CA SER A 39 8.99 -16.59 -7.43
C SER A 39 9.20 -17.01 -5.96
N GLU A 40 9.17 -16.10 -4.99
CA GLU A 40 9.34 -16.46 -3.57
C GLU A 40 8.01 -16.65 -2.81
N LEU A 41 6.89 -16.59 -3.51
CA LEU A 41 5.58 -16.95 -2.98
C LEU A 41 5.40 -18.47 -3.19
N GLY A 42 5.99 -19.28 -2.29
CA GLY A 42 5.69 -20.70 -2.23
C GLY A 42 4.19 -20.93 -2.06
N ASP A 43 3.69 -22.09 -2.52
CA ASP A 43 2.31 -22.53 -2.35
C ASP A 43 1.89 -22.36 -0.89
N ILE A 44 1.03 -21.37 -0.64
CA ILE A 44 0.52 -21.11 0.68
C ILE A 44 -0.77 -21.90 0.79
N ASP A 45 -0.73 -22.98 1.54
CA ASP A 45 -1.95 -23.59 2.04
C ASP A 45 -2.62 -22.55 2.97
N LEU A 46 -3.67 -21.91 2.43
CA LEU A 46 -4.44 -20.94 3.18
C LEU A 46 -5.10 -21.68 4.34
N SER A 47 -4.60 -21.45 5.55
CA SER A 47 -5.24 -21.94 6.76
C SER A 47 -6.72 -21.52 6.80
N ALA A 48 -7.52 -22.23 7.58
CA ALA A 48 -8.95 -21.92 7.73
C ALA A 48 -9.19 -20.44 8.10
N GLU A 49 -8.28 -19.87 8.90
CA GLU A 49 -8.33 -18.46 9.29
C GLU A 49 -8.20 -17.49 8.11
N MET A 50 -7.37 -17.85 7.12
CA MET A 50 -7.17 -17.02 5.94
C MET A 50 -8.33 -17.10 4.95
N LYS A 51 -8.94 -18.27 4.82
CA LYS A 51 -10.22 -18.41 4.10
C LYS A 51 -11.29 -17.56 4.78
N LEU A 52 -11.36 -17.58 6.11
CA LEU A 52 -12.28 -16.75 6.86
C LEU A 52 -12.02 -15.26 6.67
N LEU A 53 -10.76 -14.83 6.64
CA LEU A 53 -10.37 -13.44 6.34
C LEU A 53 -10.80 -13.04 4.93
N ALA A 54 -10.57 -13.85 3.92
CA ALA A 54 -11.01 -13.60 2.55
C ALA A 54 -12.54 -13.43 2.47
N TYR A 55 -13.30 -14.26 3.20
CA TYR A 55 -14.75 -14.09 3.31
C TYR A 55 -15.15 -12.83 4.09
N SER A 56 -14.37 -12.42 5.08
CA SER A 56 -14.67 -11.27 5.95
C SER A 56 -14.58 -9.93 5.26
N THR A 57 -13.97 -9.86 4.07
CA THR A 57 -13.89 -8.62 3.28
C THR A 57 -15.27 -8.03 2.95
N LYS A 58 -16.30 -8.87 2.96
CA LYS A 58 -17.71 -8.47 2.73
C LYS A 58 -18.38 -7.87 3.98
N SER A 59 -17.87 -8.14 5.18
CA SER A 59 -18.45 -7.68 6.45
C SER A 59 -17.43 -6.94 7.32
N LYS A 60 -17.70 -5.66 7.59
CA LYS A 60 -16.82 -4.82 8.44
C LYS A 60 -16.65 -5.41 9.85
N LYS A 61 -17.72 -5.99 10.44
CA LYS A 61 -17.69 -6.62 11.77
C LYS A 61 -16.76 -7.84 11.77
N LEU A 62 -16.97 -8.75 10.82
CA LEU A 62 -16.17 -9.97 10.71
C LEU A 62 -14.70 -9.67 10.43
N LYS A 63 -14.43 -8.69 9.55
CA LYS A 63 -13.06 -8.22 9.28
C LYS A 63 -12.35 -7.75 10.56
N LYS A 64 -13.06 -7.04 11.46
CA LYS A 64 -12.53 -6.58 12.74
C LYS A 64 -12.22 -7.74 13.68
N GLU A 65 -13.07 -8.74 13.74
CA GLU A 65 -12.89 -9.94 14.58
C GLU A 65 -11.69 -10.78 14.12
N VAL A 66 -11.61 -11.06 12.80
CA VAL A 66 -10.49 -11.80 12.22
C VAL A 66 -9.18 -11.03 12.38
N TRP A 67 -9.20 -9.71 12.21
CA TRP A 67 -8.03 -8.87 12.48
C TRP A 67 -7.56 -8.97 13.93
N SER A 68 -8.50 -8.90 14.89
CA SER A 68 -8.19 -9.08 16.32
C SER A 68 -7.56 -10.44 16.60
N TYR A 69 -8.07 -11.50 15.98
CA TYR A 69 -7.52 -12.85 16.09
C TYR A 69 -6.08 -12.92 15.55
N ILE A 70 -5.86 -12.48 14.32
CA ILE A 70 -4.52 -12.49 13.68
C ILE A 70 -3.52 -11.73 14.54
N THR A 71 -3.87 -10.54 15.02
CA THR A 71 -2.95 -9.71 15.81
C THR A 71 -2.56 -10.31 17.15
N LYS A 72 -3.39 -11.19 17.72
CA LYS A 72 -3.10 -11.95 18.94
C LYS A 72 -2.25 -13.19 18.67
N LYS A 73 -2.42 -13.84 17.52
CA LYS A 73 -1.75 -15.11 17.17
C LYS A 73 -0.42 -14.90 16.46
N ALA A 74 -0.23 -13.80 15.74
CA ALA A 74 1.02 -13.51 15.06
C ALA A 74 2.17 -13.28 16.05
N ASN A 75 3.27 -13.97 15.83
CA ASN A 75 4.50 -13.91 16.62
C ASN A 75 5.73 -14.00 15.71
N SER A 76 6.94 -13.96 16.28
CA SER A 76 8.19 -13.94 15.53
C SER A 76 8.40 -15.17 14.63
N SER A 77 7.78 -16.31 14.92
CA SER A 77 7.92 -17.53 14.13
C SER A 77 6.94 -17.63 12.96
N ASN A 78 5.72 -17.09 13.10
CA ASN A 78 4.63 -17.31 12.15
C ASN A 78 4.13 -16.06 11.40
N TYR A 79 4.57 -14.84 11.78
CA TYR A 79 4.06 -13.60 11.18
C TYR A 79 4.23 -13.51 9.66
N LYS A 80 5.29 -14.14 9.10
CA LYS A 80 5.53 -14.15 7.64
C LYS A 80 4.41 -14.87 6.90
N SER A 81 3.90 -15.97 7.44
CA SER A 81 2.77 -16.71 6.87
C SER A 81 1.52 -15.83 6.82
N TYR A 82 1.20 -15.11 7.91
CA TYR A 82 0.08 -14.17 7.93
C TYR A 82 0.28 -13.02 6.93
N LEU A 83 1.48 -12.44 6.83
CA LEU A 83 1.75 -11.36 5.88
C LEU A 83 1.62 -11.83 4.42
N ASN A 84 2.14 -13.01 4.10
CA ASN A 84 2.02 -13.59 2.77
C ASN A 84 0.56 -13.87 2.41
N ALA A 85 -0.20 -14.41 3.34
CA ALA A 85 -1.59 -14.71 3.12
C ALA A 85 -2.46 -13.43 2.96
N LEU A 86 -2.20 -12.38 3.75
CA LEU A 86 -2.83 -11.07 3.55
C LEU A 86 -2.49 -10.50 2.16
N ASN A 87 -1.25 -10.68 1.70
CA ASN A 87 -0.83 -10.27 0.36
C ASN A 87 -1.59 -11.04 -0.74
N SER A 88 -1.75 -12.36 -0.59
CA SER A 88 -2.42 -13.21 -1.60
C SER A 88 -3.91 -12.88 -1.80
N ILE A 89 -4.56 -12.36 -0.76
CA ILE A 89 -5.97 -11.93 -0.82
C ILE A 89 -6.13 -10.42 -1.05
N ASN A 90 -5.04 -9.70 -1.38
CA ASN A 90 -5.01 -8.25 -1.61
C ASN A 90 -5.42 -7.38 -0.41
N GLU A 91 -5.30 -7.91 0.82
CA GLU A 91 -5.56 -7.16 2.05
C GLU A 91 -4.31 -6.35 2.48
N PHE A 92 -3.83 -5.50 1.57
CA PHE A 92 -2.60 -4.73 1.75
C PHE A 92 -2.63 -3.82 2.97
N ASN A 93 -3.79 -3.23 3.29
CA ASN A 93 -3.94 -2.38 4.47
C ASN A 93 -3.64 -3.16 5.76
N LEU A 94 -4.22 -4.35 5.92
CA LEU A 94 -3.99 -5.18 7.09
C LEU A 94 -2.56 -5.73 7.12
N MET A 95 -1.99 -6.08 5.96
CA MET A 95 -0.61 -6.51 5.83
C MET A 95 0.37 -5.43 6.31
N ILE A 96 0.19 -4.18 5.87
CA ILE A 96 1.01 -3.05 6.31
C ILE A 96 0.89 -2.88 7.82
N LYS A 97 -0.33 -2.85 8.37
CA LYS A 97 -0.57 -2.71 9.81
C LYS A 97 0.09 -3.82 10.63
N LEU A 98 -0.01 -5.06 10.18
CA LEU A 98 0.62 -6.20 10.86
C LEU A 98 2.16 -6.10 10.81
N SER A 99 2.71 -5.68 9.67
CA SER A 99 4.16 -5.57 9.46
C SER A 99 4.85 -4.56 10.41
N TYR A 100 4.11 -3.59 10.95
CA TYR A 100 4.66 -2.66 11.94
C TYR A 100 4.99 -3.32 13.27
N LYS A 101 4.38 -4.46 13.60
CA LYS A 101 4.72 -5.25 14.79
C LYS A 101 6.05 -6.00 14.64
N PHE A 102 6.57 -6.10 13.40
CA PHE A 102 7.76 -6.86 13.05
C PHE A 102 8.71 -5.99 12.21
N PRO A 103 9.55 -5.14 12.84
CA PRO A 103 10.30 -4.06 12.18
C PRO A 103 11.25 -4.49 11.05
N SER A 104 11.69 -5.74 11.03
CA SER A 104 12.66 -6.27 10.05
C SER A 104 12.10 -6.47 8.64
N ASN A 105 10.80 -6.29 8.39
CA ASN A 105 10.16 -6.64 7.12
C ASN A 105 9.66 -5.46 6.31
N ASN A 106 10.58 -4.68 5.77
CA ASN A 106 10.25 -3.54 4.90
C ASN A 106 9.45 -3.94 3.65
N LYS A 107 9.64 -5.15 3.09
CA LYS A 107 8.92 -5.57 1.88
C LYS A 107 7.40 -5.59 2.05
N TYR A 108 6.88 -5.89 3.23
CA TYR A 108 5.44 -5.90 3.51
C TYR A 108 4.88 -4.53 3.87
N ARG A 109 5.73 -3.58 4.26
CA ARG A 109 5.35 -2.19 4.53
C ARG A 109 5.14 -1.37 3.27
N TYR A 110 5.73 -1.82 2.16
CA TYR A 110 5.73 -1.14 0.87
C TYR A 110 5.27 -2.08 -0.24
N PRO A 111 3.99 -2.55 -0.19
CA PRO A 111 3.47 -3.44 -1.21
C PRO A 111 3.35 -2.73 -2.55
N ARG A 112 3.35 -3.53 -3.62
CA ARG A 112 2.98 -3.09 -4.96
C ARG A 112 1.57 -3.60 -5.31
N GLY A 113 0.62 -3.30 -4.44
CA GLY A 113 -0.79 -3.62 -4.67
C GLY A 113 -1.32 -2.90 -5.91
N TYR A 114 -2.28 -3.52 -6.59
CA TYR A 114 -2.87 -2.99 -7.82
C TYR A 114 -1.86 -2.77 -8.96
N ASN A 115 -0.73 -3.50 -8.95
CA ASN A 115 0.43 -3.29 -9.83
C ASN A 115 0.05 -3.19 -11.32
N LYS A 116 -0.80 -4.09 -11.82
CA LYS A 116 -1.19 -4.12 -13.25
C LYS A 116 -1.83 -2.81 -13.71
N ILE A 117 -2.72 -2.24 -12.89
CA ILE A 117 -3.42 -1.00 -13.19
C ILE A 117 -2.45 0.18 -13.08
N ILE A 118 -1.69 0.24 -11.99
CA ILE A 118 -0.76 1.34 -11.72
C ILE A 118 0.32 1.40 -12.80
N GLU A 119 0.97 0.29 -13.13
CA GLU A 119 2.01 0.25 -14.18
C GLU A 119 1.45 0.63 -15.56
N LYS A 120 0.24 0.15 -15.91
CA LYS A 120 -0.43 0.52 -17.15
C LYS A 120 -0.58 2.03 -17.29
N TYR A 121 -1.26 2.65 -16.33
CA TYR A 121 -1.56 4.08 -16.42
C TYR A 121 -0.33 4.96 -16.15
N SER A 122 0.60 4.53 -15.31
CA SER A 122 1.88 5.21 -15.13
C SER A 122 2.67 5.31 -16.42
N LYS A 123 2.69 4.22 -17.21
CA LYS A 123 3.32 4.22 -18.54
C LYS A 123 2.55 5.10 -19.53
N GLU A 124 1.23 5.02 -19.57
CA GLU A 124 0.35 5.76 -20.47
C GLU A 124 0.49 7.28 -20.27
N TYR A 125 0.56 7.71 -19.00
CA TYR A 125 0.63 9.14 -18.65
C TYR A 125 2.04 9.64 -18.31
N ASN A 126 3.07 8.83 -18.56
CA ASN A 126 4.47 9.13 -18.25
C ASN A 126 4.70 9.59 -16.79
N VAL A 127 4.08 8.89 -15.84
CA VAL A 127 4.22 9.11 -14.39
C VAL A 127 5.05 7.97 -13.79
N ASP A 128 5.97 8.27 -12.87
CA ASP A 128 6.71 7.21 -12.17
C ASP A 128 5.75 6.38 -11.30
N SER A 129 5.63 5.10 -11.60
CA SER A 129 4.77 4.18 -10.84
C SER A 129 5.14 4.11 -9.36
N SER A 130 6.41 4.32 -9.02
CA SER A 130 6.87 4.35 -7.63
C SER A 130 6.28 5.52 -6.86
N LEU A 131 6.06 6.66 -7.52
CA LEU A 131 5.35 7.81 -6.94
C LEU A 131 3.89 7.45 -6.64
N VAL A 132 3.21 6.78 -7.58
CA VAL A 132 1.81 6.38 -7.41
C VAL A 132 1.67 5.38 -6.25
N PHE A 133 2.55 4.37 -6.17
CA PHE A 133 2.57 3.44 -5.04
C PHE A 133 2.79 4.14 -3.69
N ALA A 134 3.73 5.08 -3.64
CA ALA A 134 4.02 5.84 -2.44
C ALA A 134 2.82 6.71 -2.02
N LEU A 135 2.17 7.38 -2.98
CA LEU A 135 1.00 8.21 -2.73
C LEU A 135 -0.17 7.38 -2.16
N ILE A 136 -0.54 6.28 -2.80
CA ILE A 136 -1.61 5.39 -2.31
C ILE A 136 -1.32 4.90 -0.89
N ARG A 137 -0.05 4.60 -0.60
CA ARG A 137 0.35 4.18 0.73
C ARG A 137 0.16 5.28 1.78
N GLU A 138 0.59 6.49 1.50
CA GLU A 138 0.48 7.62 2.44
C GLU A 138 -0.97 8.08 2.62
N GLU A 139 -1.77 8.08 1.55
CA GLU A 139 -3.15 8.56 1.57
C GLU A 139 -4.12 7.58 2.28
N SER A 140 -3.97 6.28 2.06
CA SER A 140 -4.95 5.30 2.54
C SER A 140 -4.36 4.05 3.20
N LEU A 141 -3.04 3.89 3.21
CA LEU A 141 -2.40 2.59 3.49
C LEU A 141 -3.00 1.46 2.65
N TYR A 142 -3.30 1.72 1.37
CA TYR A 142 -3.95 0.77 0.47
C TYR A 142 -5.37 0.34 0.88
N ASP A 143 -6.11 1.13 1.64
CA ASP A 143 -7.52 0.86 1.93
C ASP A 143 -8.42 1.50 0.85
N PRO A 144 -9.04 0.70 -0.06
CA PRO A 144 -9.92 1.25 -1.09
C PRO A 144 -11.23 1.84 -0.53
N LYS A 145 -11.55 1.56 0.73
CA LYS A 145 -12.73 2.07 1.44
C LYS A 145 -12.39 3.18 2.44
N ALA A 146 -11.15 3.69 2.40
CA ALA A 146 -10.74 4.79 3.27
C ALA A 146 -11.61 6.01 3.04
N LYS A 147 -12.00 6.66 4.14
CA LYS A 147 -12.73 7.93 4.12
C LYS A 147 -12.19 8.82 5.23
N SER A 148 -11.71 10.01 4.87
CA SER A 148 -11.24 11.00 5.83
C SER A 148 -12.41 11.74 6.49
N TRP A 149 -12.14 12.43 7.57
CA TRP A 149 -13.13 13.27 8.26
C TRP A 149 -13.61 14.46 7.40
N VAL A 150 -12.80 14.96 6.46
CA VAL A 150 -13.16 15.99 5.49
C VAL A 150 -13.83 15.45 4.23
N GLY A 151 -14.04 14.13 4.13
CA GLY A 151 -14.77 13.50 3.03
C GLY A 151 -13.91 13.01 1.86
N ALA A 152 -12.57 13.05 1.95
CA ALA A 152 -11.72 12.42 0.94
C ALA A 152 -11.90 10.89 0.93
N LYS A 153 -11.87 10.24 -0.25
CA LYS A 153 -12.28 8.85 -0.43
C LYS A 153 -11.26 8.03 -1.23
N GLY A 154 -11.19 6.74 -0.87
CA GLY A 154 -10.51 5.69 -1.63
C GLY A 154 -8.99 5.71 -1.53
N LEU A 155 -8.33 4.98 -2.44
CA LEU A 155 -6.89 4.74 -2.40
C LEU A 155 -6.05 6.02 -2.41
N MET A 156 -6.47 7.03 -3.18
CA MET A 156 -5.75 8.30 -3.37
C MET A 156 -6.43 9.48 -2.66
N GLN A 157 -7.39 9.22 -1.78
CA GLN A 157 -8.10 10.23 -0.98
C GLN A 157 -8.59 11.43 -1.80
N LEU A 158 -9.32 11.15 -2.88
CA LEU A 158 -9.89 12.20 -3.71
C LEU A 158 -11.14 12.80 -3.05
N MET A 159 -11.24 14.13 -3.13
CA MET A 159 -12.46 14.85 -2.78
C MET A 159 -13.51 14.70 -3.90
N ASP A 160 -14.80 14.67 -3.54
CA ASP A 160 -15.89 14.47 -4.51
C ASP A 160 -15.83 15.49 -5.67
N LYS A 161 -15.61 16.77 -5.37
CA LYS A 161 -15.46 17.81 -6.40
C LYS A 161 -14.31 17.54 -7.38
N THR A 162 -13.18 17.03 -6.86
CA THR A 162 -12.02 16.66 -7.68
C THR A 162 -12.34 15.46 -8.56
N ALA A 163 -13.00 14.44 -8.00
CA ALA A 163 -13.42 13.26 -8.75
C ALA A 163 -14.41 13.61 -9.86
N GLU A 164 -15.39 14.47 -9.60
CA GLU A 164 -16.36 14.95 -10.59
C GLU A 164 -15.68 15.74 -11.73
N ALA A 165 -14.76 16.64 -11.39
CA ALA A 165 -14.01 17.40 -12.38
C ALA A 165 -13.15 16.49 -13.28
N LEU A 166 -12.50 15.46 -12.69
CA LEU A 166 -11.73 14.48 -13.45
C LEU A 166 -12.63 13.60 -14.32
N ASN A 167 -13.77 13.15 -13.81
CA ASN A 167 -14.74 12.36 -14.59
C ASN A 167 -15.21 13.11 -15.83
N LYS A 168 -15.54 14.40 -15.68
CA LYS A 168 -15.90 15.26 -16.82
C LYS A 168 -14.76 15.41 -17.82
N LYS A 169 -13.56 15.71 -17.33
CA LYS A 169 -12.38 15.93 -18.18
C LYS A 169 -11.95 14.67 -18.94
N LEU A 170 -12.05 13.50 -18.30
CA LEU A 170 -11.62 12.23 -18.86
C LEU A 170 -12.76 11.44 -19.52
N ASN A 171 -13.97 12.00 -19.55
CA ASN A 171 -15.17 11.36 -20.08
C ASN A 171 -15.46 9.98 -19.49
N ILE A 172 -15.18 9.81 -18.18
CA ILE A 172 -15.42 8.57 -17.44
C ILE A 172 -16.88 8.54 -17.00
N LYS A 173 -17.63 7.54 -17.48
CA LYS A 173 -19.00 7.31 -16.97
C LYS A 173 -18.90 6.81 -15.53
N SER A 174 -19.50 7.55 -14.59
CA SER A 174 -19.69 7.08 -13.22
C SER A 174 -20.64 5.87 -13.25
N SER A 175 -20.16 4.73 -12.76
CA SER A 175 -21.00 3.54 -12.50
C SER A 175 -21.73 3.69 -11.18
#